data_62a806c3d2649693e4293d4cfdcb0df7
#
_entry.id   62a806c3d2649693e4293d4cfdcb0df7
#
_cell.length_a   1.000
_cell.length_b   1.000
_cell.length_c   1.000
_cell.angle_alpha   90.00
_cell.angle_beta   90.00
_cell.angle_gamma   90.00
#
_symmetry.space_group_name_H-M   'P 1'
#
loop_
_entity.id
_entity.type
_entity.pdbx_description
1 polymer ?
#
loop_
_entity_poly.entity_id
_entity_poly.type
_entity_poly.pdbx_seq_one_letter_code
_entity_poly.pdbx_strand_id
1 'polypeptide(L)'
;SALKQMAEESVVTVLSGRRAEAASIDKNGCFQINMIDNDGHRSDLETKKLLITTGGKAAPKTGSDGTGYGIAEKFGHTIIETLPALTNIITAESLKAAALIRCDASVKLLADGNEIGHEKGNIQFKTHSISGIPVMQLSGRAAYYLGKGDKCELKIDFIPELSDDDWSGELQRRMDNAAVNGNLTLAEFALGLVHPKIASLVAGKLSLVAESK
;
A
#
# COMPACT_ATOMS: atom_id res chain seq x y z
N SER A 1 25.47 -9.98 -11.20
CA SER A 1 25.17 -9.76 -9.77
C SER A 1 25.94 -10.78 -8.95
N ALA A 2 26.23 -10.48 -7.66
CA ALA A 2 26.95 -11.39 -6.77
C ALA A 2 26.28 -12.77 -6.67
N LEU A 3 24.94 -12.81 -6.63
CA LEU A 3 24.19 -14.08 -6.59
C LEU A 3 24.36 -14.92 -7.86
N LYS A 4 24.47 -14.30 -9.03
CA LYS A 4 24.73 -15.01 -10.29
C LYS A 4 26.12 -15.63 -10.26
N GLN A 5 27.11 -14.89 -9.82
CA GLN A 5 28.49 -15.37 -9.67
C GLN A 5 28.57 -16.54 -8.67
N MET A 6 27.92 -16.43 -7.51
CA MET A 6 27.84 -17.51 -6.52
C MET A 6 27.20 -18.78 -7.09
N ALA A 7 26.14 -18.64 -7.92
CA ALA A 7 25.51 -19.79 -8.58
C ALA A 7 26.45 -20.44 -9.62
N GLU A 8 27.20 -19.62 -10.38
CA GLU A 8 28.18 -20.11 -11.37
C GLU A 8 29.37 -20.81 -10.70
N GLU A 9 29.81 -20.35 -9.53
CA GLU A 9 30.88 -20.95 -8.73
C GLU A 9 30.43 -22.21 -7.95
N SER A 10 29.13 -22.44 -7.84
CA SER A 10 28.52 -23.61 -7.18
C SER A 10 28.22 -24.70 -8.23
N VAL A 11 28.00 -25.95 -7.78
CA VAL A 11 27.56 -27.06 -8.65
C VAL A 11 26.04 -26.90 -8.94
N VAL A 12 25.63 -25.74 -9.46
CA VAL A 12 24.25 -25.41 -9.78
C VAL A 12 24.10 -25.21 -11.28
N THR A 13 23.17 -25.95 -11.90
CA THR A 13 22.80 -25.70 -13.29
C THR A 13 21.67 -24.67 -13.34
N VAL A 14 21.91 -23.52 -13.96
CA VAL A 14 20.92 -22.47 -14.17
C VAL A 14 20.30 -22.60 -15.55
N LEU A 15 19.01 -22.90 -15.61
CA LEU A 15 18.23 -22.97 -16.85
C LEU A 15 17.50 -21.64 -17.07
N SER A 16 18.20 -20.65 -17.62
CA SER A 16 17.60 -19.35 -17.94
C SER A 16 16.73 -19.43 -19.21
N GLY A 17 15.78 -18.46 -19.35
CA GLY A 17 14.86 -18.39 -20.49
C GLY A 17 13.82 -19.52 -20.51
N ARG A 18 13.58 -20.19 -19.40
CA ARG A 18 12.57 -21.24 -19.26
C ARG A 18 11.61 -20.92 -18.14
N ARG A 19 10.34 -21.22 -18.37
CA ARG A 19 9.24 -21.06 -17.43
C ARG A 19 8.68 -22.43 -17.06
N ALA A 20 8.58 -22.71 -15.78
CA ALA A 20 7.82 -23.86 -15.27
C ALA A 20 6.31 -23.55 -15.37
N GLU A 21 5.57 -24.34 -16.16
CA GLU A 21 4.12 -24.18 -16.33
C GLU A 21 3.32 -25.09 -15.38
N ALA A 22 3.87 -26.28 -15.13
CA ALA A 22 3.21 -27.26 -14.29
C ALA A 22 4.23 -28.17 -13.59
N ALA A 23 3.79 -28.80 -12.54
CA ALA A 23 4.53 -29.89 -11.92
C ALA A 23 3.53 -31.00 -11.45
N SER A 24 4.01 -32.22 -11.44
CA SER A 24 3.27 -33.42 -10.97
C SER A 24 4.21 -34.36 -10.25
N ILE A 25 3.67 -35.35 -9.56
CA ILE A 25 4.46 -36.44 -8.93
C ILE A 25 4.17 -37.72 -9.71
N ASP A 26 5.21 -38.43 -10.08
CA ASP A 26 5.13 -39.72 -10.74
C ASP A 26 4.89 -40.88 -9.76
N LYS A 27 4.80 -42.10 -10.28
CA LYS A 27 4.57 -43.34 -9.49
C LYS A 27 5.73 -43.67 -8.53
N ASN A 28 6.90 -43.10 -8.78
CA ASN A 28 8.11 -43.33 -7.98
C ASN A 28 8.33 -42.24 -6.93
N GLY A 29 7.42 -41.24 -6.86
CA GLY A 29 7.55 -40.11 -5.96
C GLY A 29 8.49 -39.00 -6.46
N CYS A 30 8.89 -39.02 -7.74
CA CYS A 30 9.68 -37.97 -8.37
C CYS A 30 8.79 -36.88 -8.93
N PHE A 31 9.25 -35.63 -8.83
CA PHE A 31 8.57 -34.48 -9.43
C PHE A 31 8.90 -34.41 -10.93
N GLN A 32 7.86 -34.29 -11.75
CA GLN A 32 7.96 -34.01 -13.19
C GLN A 32 7.57 -32.55 -13.40
N ILE A 33 8.49 -31.75 -13.91
CA ILE A 33 8.32 -30.30 -14.10
C ILE A 33 8.23 -30.04 -15.59
N ASN A 34 7.09 -29.55 -16.08
CA ASN A 34 6.91 -29.16 -17.46
C ASN A 34 7.35 -27.70 -17.63
N MET A 35 8.23 -27.46 -18.57
CA MET A 35 8.82 -26.16 -18.85
C MET A 35 8.57 -25.76 -20.31
N ILE A 36 8.46 -24.45 -20.54
CA ILE A 36 8.42 -23.85 -21.86
C ILE A 36 9.53 -22.80 -21.97
N ASP A 37 10.21 -22.74 -23.11
CA ASP A 37 11.18 -21.69 -23.41
C ASP A 37 10.56 -20.49 -24.13
N ASN A 38 11.36 -19.45 -24.41
CA ASN A 38 10.90 -18.23 -25.07
C ASN A 38 10.45 -18.47 -26.52
N ASP A 39 10.88 -19.57 -27.16
CA ASP A 39 10.54 -19.95 -28.54
C ASP A 39 9.32 -20.90 -28.58
N GLY A 40 8.78 -21.24 -27.40
CA GLY A 40 7.61 -22.11 -27.26
C GLY A 40 7.93 -23.60 -27.22
N HIS A 41 9.21 -24.00 -27.18
CA HIS A 41 9.57 -25.42 -27.07
C HIS A 41 9.36 -25.91 -25.66
N ARG A 42 8.72 -27.05 -25.54
CA ARG A 42 8.45 -27.72 -24.26
C ARG A 42 9.55 -28.70 -23.93
N SER A 43 9.84 -28.78 -22.64
CA SER A 43 10.80 -29.75 -22.08
C SER A 43 10.37 -30.12 -20.66
N ASP A 44 10.77 -31.33 -20.25
CA ASP A 44 10.46 -31.86 -18.94
C ASP A 44 11.74 -32.01 -18.10
N LEU A 45 11.62 -31.82 -16.80
CA LEU A 45 12.69 -32.06 -15.84
C LEU A 45 12.18 -32.95 -14.72
N GLU A 46 12.93 -34.03 -14.44
CA GLU A 46 12.64 -34.91 -13.32
C GLU A 46 13.54 -34.56 -12.13
N THR A 47 12.98 -34.52 -10.93
CA THR A 47 13.72 -34.29 -9.70
C THR A 47 13.09 -34.98 -8.47
N LYS A 48 13.91 -35.31 -7.49
CA LYS A 48 13.43 -35.89 -6.23
C LYS A 48 12.86 -34.85 -5.26
N LYS A 49 13.24 -33.57 -5.42
CA LYS A 49 12.78 -32.48 -4.55
C LYS A 49 12.48 -31.26 -5.40
N LEU A 50 11.39 -30.60 -5.10
CA LEU A 50 10.96 -29.35 -5.74
C LEU A 50 10.84 -28.24 -4.69
N LEU A 51 11.50 -27.13 -4.95
CA LEU A 51 11.36 -25.89 -4.18
C LEU A 51 10.76 -24.80 -5.08
N ILE A 52 9.61 -24.29 -4.69
CA ILE A 52 8.89 -23.24 -5.43
C ILE A 52 9.25 -21.88 -4.83
N THR A 53 10.01 -21.06 -5.55
CA THR A 53 10.46 -19.72 -5.11
C THR A 53 10.18 -18.66 -6.16
N THR A 54 9.05 -18.78 -6.86
CA THR A 54 8.66 -17.93 -7.99
C THR A 54 8.19 -16.54 -7.62
N GLY A 55 8.13 -16.23 -6.32
CA GLY A 55 7.58 -14.96 -5.82
C GLY A 55 6.05 -14.91 -5.87
N GLY A 56 5.50 -13.72 -5.64
CA GLY A 56 4.06 -13.45 -5.63
C GLY A 56 3.52 -12.89 -6.95
N LYS A 57 2.54 -11.95 -6.85
CA LYS A 57 1.90 -11.29 -7.99
C LYS A 57 2.28 -9.80 -8.14
N ALA A 58 3.21 -9.30 -7.32
CA ALA A 58 3.48 -7.87 -7.23
C ALA A 58 4.28 -7.29 -8.40
N ALA A 59 4.98 -8.11 -9.17
CA ALA A 59 5.84 -7.66 -10.25
C ALA A 59 5.80 -8.59 -11.48
N PRO A 60 4.67 -8.70 -12.21
CA PRO A 60 4.50 -9.63 -13.31
C PRO A 60 5.58 -9.47 -14.42
N LYS A 61 6.00 -8.22 -14.67
CA LYS A 61 7.05 -7.91 -15.66
C LYS A 61 8.42 -8.50 -15.32
N THR A 62 8.65 -8.85 -14.06
CA THR A 62 9.90 -9.45 -13.57
C THR A 62 9.77 -10.95 -13.30
N GLY A 63 8.65 -11.55 -13.69
CA GLY A 63 8.35 -12.97 -13.47
C GLY A 63 7.54 -13.30 -12.23
N SER A 64 7.27 -12.33 -11.34
CA SER A 64 6.40 -12.52 -10.16
C SER A 64 4.93 -12.31 -10.53
N ASP A 65 4.36 -13.25 -11.29
CA ASP A 65 3.00 -13.18 -11.84
C ASP A 65 2.01 -14.13 -11.14
N GLY A 66 2.48 -14.89 -10.14
CA GLY A 66 1.68 -15.83 -9.37
C GLY A 66 1.58 -17.23 -9.97
N THR A 67 2.32 -17.56 -11.01
CA THR A 67 2.31 -18.91 -11.63
C THR A 67 2.59 -20.03 -10.62
N GLY A 68 3.49 -19.79 -9.65
CA GLY A 68 3.81 -20.78 -8.62
C GLY A 68 2.65 -21.16 -7.72
N TYR A 69 1.65 -20.29 -7.56
CA TYR A 69 0.44 -20.63 -6.79
C TYR A 69 -0.34 -21.79 -7.41
N GLY A 70 -0.53 -21.78 -8.73
CA GLY A 70 -1.21 -22.89 -9.42
C GLY A 70 -0.45 -24.20 -9.33
N ILE A 71 0.89 -24.17 -9.24
CA ILE A 71 1.69 -25.37 -8.99
C ILE A 71 1.46 -25.88 -7.56
N ALA A 72 1.49 -24.98 -6.57
CA ALA A 72 1.28 -25.33 -5.17
C ALA A 72 -0.14 -25.91 -4.92
N GLU A 73 -1.18 -25.34 -5.56
CA GLU A 73 -2.56 -25.86 -5.47
C GLU A 73 -2.68 -27.28 -5.96
N LYS A 74 -1.97 -27.65 -7.05
CA LYS A 74 -1.96 -29.04 -7.57
C LYS A 74 -1.35 -30.02 -6.59
N PHE A 75 -0.52 -29.58 -5.66
CA PHE A 75 0.01 -30.40 -4.57
C PHE A 75 -0.81 -30.35 -3.30
N GLY A 76 -2.03 -29.80 -3.36
CA GLY A 76 -2.98 -29.80 -2.24
C GLY A 76 -2.83 -28.62 -1.28
N HIS A 77 -2.01 -27.61 -1.61
CA HIS A 77 -1.93 -26.40 -0.80
C HIS A 77 -3.10 -25.47 -1.07
N THR A 78 -3.66 -24.89 -0.01
CA THR A 78 -4.65 -23.82 -0.12
C THR A 78 -3.95 -22.49 -0.35
N ILE A 79 -4.33 -21.77 -1.39
CA ILE A 79 -3.85 -20.43 -1.66
C ILE A 79 -4.84 -19.43 -1.07
N ILE A 80 -4.40 -18.67 -0.06
CA ILE A 80 -5.18 -17.56 0.46
C ILE A 80 -5.15 -16.43 -0.57
N GLU A 81 -6.29 -15.79 -0.80
CA GLU A 81 -6.41 -14.68 -1.75
C GLU A 81 -5.34 -13.62 -1.51
N THR A 82 -4.61 -13.29 -2.57
CA THR A 82 -3.55 -12.29 -2.52
C THR A 82 -4.12 -10.90 -2.72
N LEU A 83 -3.95 -10.04 -1.74
CA LEU A 83 -4.40 -8.65 -1.78
C LEU A 83 -3.21 -7.70 -1.96
N PRO A 84 -3.42 -6.51 -2.57
CA PRO A 84 -2.39 -5.50 -2.66
C PRO A 84 -2.00 -5.01 -1.26
N ALA A 85 -0.68 -4.91 -1.03
CA ALA A 85 -0.11 -4.39 0.21
C ALA A 85 1.13 -3.53 -0.11
N LEU A 86 1.54 -2.69 0.84
CA LEU A 86 2.65 -1.74 0.68
C LEU A 86 2.52 -0.86 -0.56
N THR A 87 1.31 -0.38 -0.80
CA THR A 87 0.93 0.47 -1.93
C THR A 87 0.25 1.74 -1.48
N ASN A 88 0.05 2.70 -2.40
CA ASN A 88 -0.74 3.90 -2.13
C ASN A 88 -2.21 3.51 -1.90
N ILE A 89 -2.91 4.27 -1.07
CA ILE A 89 -4.37 4.18 -0.96
C ILE A 89 -4.98 5.22 -1.91
N ILE A 90 -5.81 4.75 -2.84
CA ILE A 90 -6.57 5.61 -3.75
C ILE A 90 -7.74 6.19 -2.98
N THR A 91 -7.98 7.50 -3.14
CA THR A 91 -9.06 8.22 -2.48
C THR A 91 -10.21 8.46 -3.46
N ALA A 92 -11.44 8.38 -2.97
CA ALA A 92 -12.64 8.71 -3.74
C ALA A 92 -12.66 10.20 -4.10
N GLU A 93 -12.14 11.04 -3.20
CA GLU A 93 -12.08 12.48 -3.38
C GLU A 93 -10.78 12.94 -4.02
N SER A 94 -10.84 14.07 -4.74
CA SER A 94 -9.64 14.72 -5.27
C SER A 94 -8.89 15.45 -4.16
N LEU A 95 -7.59 15.19 -4.07
CA LEU A 95 -6.65 15.84 -3.16
C LEU A 95 -5.75 16.85 -3.91
N LYS A 96 -6.21 17.34 -5.07
CA LYS A 96 -5.42 18.20 -5.96
C LYS A 96 -4.85 19.43 -5.26
N ALA A 97 -5.59 20.03 -4.32
CA ALA A 97 -5.15 21.19 -3.55
C ALA A 97 -3.84 20.93 -2.77
N ALA A 98 -3.67 19.72 -2.23
CA ALA A 98 -2.48 19.31 -1.48
C ALA A 98 -1.52 18.42 -2.28
N ALA A 99 -1.74 18.24 -3.59
CA ALA A 99 -0.90 17.37 -4.40
C ALA A 99 0.58 17.74 -4.34
N LEU A 100 1.46 16.71 -4.26
CA LEU A 100 2.91 16.78 -4.11
C LEU A 100 3.40 17.25 -2.72
N ILE A 101 2.51 17.59 -1.79
CA ILE A 101 2.89 17.93 -0.42
C ILE A 101 3.26 16.66 0.34
N ARG A 102 4.32 16.79 1.14
CA ARG A 102 4.72 15.84 2.17
C ARG A 102 4.61 16.51 3.53
N CYS A 103 4.13 15.76 4.51
CA CYS A 103 4.12 16.19 5.90
C CYS A 103 4.16 14.98 6.82
N ASP A 104 4.61 15.19 8.04
CA ASP A 104 4.46 14.22 9.10
C ASP A 104 3.01 14.27 9.61
N ALA A 105 2.47 13.11 9.89
CA ALA A 105 1.09 12.97 10.34
C ALA A 105 0.88 11.66 11.11
N SER A 106 -0.16 11.62 11.89
CA SER A 106 -0.72 10.40 12.44
C SER A 106 -1.91 9.98 11.57
N VAL A 107 -1.93 8.73 11.12
CA VAL A 107 -2.92 8.19 10.19
C VAL A 107 -3.63 7.02 10.83
N LYS A 108 -4.94 7.13 10.99
CA LYS A 108 -5.81 6.05 11.43
C LYS A 108 -6.60 5.53 10.24
N LEU A 109 -6.64 4.21 10.09
CA LEU A 109 -7.51 3.54 9.14
C LEU A 109 -8.74 3.05 9.88
N LEU A 110 -9.92 3.42 9.38
CA LEU A 110 -11.20 2.96 9.90
C LEU A 110 -11.89 2.07 8.87
N ALA A 111 -12.59 1.03 9.35
CA ALA A 111 -13.52 0.23 8.57
C ALA A 111 -14.89 0.30 9.27
N ASP A 112 -15.91 0.76 8.56
CA ASP A 112 -17.25 1.04 9.10
C ASP A 112 -17.25 1.81 10.42
N GLY A 113 -16.35 2.83 10.50
CA GLY A 113 -16.19 3.71 11.66
C GLY A 113 -15.30 3.14 12.79
N ASN A 114 -14.90 1.88 12.75
CA ASN A 114 -14.03 1.26 13.73
C ASN A 114 -12.55 1.40 13.34
N GLU A 115 -11.70 1.80 14.27
CA GLU A 115 -10.26 1.89 14.06
C GLU A 115 -9.67 0.47 13.90
N ILE A 116 -9.08 0.20 12.73
CA ILE A 116 -8.46 -1.09 12.38
C ILE A 116 -6.95 -1.00 12.19
N GLY A 117 -6.39 0.20 12.25
CA GLY A 117 -4.95 0.43 12.21
C GLY A 117 -4.58 1.87 12.41
N HIS A 118 -3.37 2.08 12.95
CA HIS A 118 -2.84 3.40 13.26
C HIS A 118 -1.34 3.41 13.04
N GLU A 119 -0.86 4.38 12.28
CA GLU A 119 0.55 4.56 11.97
C GLU A 119 0.92 6.05 11.98
N LYS A 120 2.18 6.36 12.28
CA LYS A 120 2.71 7.73 12.28
C LYS A 120 3.93 7.84 11.37
N GLY A 121 4.10 9.01 10.75
CA GLY A 121 5.28 9.36 9.97
C GLY A 121 4.96 10.19 8.75
N ASN A 122 5.90 10.24 7.81
CA ASN A 122 5.81 11.08 6.63
C ASN A 122 4.85 10.51 5.59
N ILE A 123 3.82 11.27 5.26
CA ILE A 123 2.85 10.96 4.21
C ILE A 123 3.04 11.88 3.01
N GLN A 124 2.59 11.45 1.84
CA GLN A 124 2.64 12.21 0.61
C GLN A 124 1.27 12.23 -0.07
N PHE A 125 0.78 13.41 -0.35
CA PHE A 125 -0.44 13.62 -1.13
C PHE A 125 -0.16 13.55 -2.63
N LYS A 126 -1.02 12.83 -3.36
CA LYS A 126 -1.14 12.85 -4.82
C LYS A 126 -2.54 13.32 -5.17
N THR A 127 -2.84 13.52 -6.45
CA THR A 127 -4.15 14.04 -6.88
C THR A 127 -5.33 13.17 -6.43
N HIS A 128 -5.17 11.86 -6.47
CA HIS A 128 -6.22 10.88 -6.14
C HIS A 128 -5.70 9.72 -5.26
N SER A 129 -4.64 9.94 -4.52
CA SER A 129 -4.13 8.93 -3.60
C SER A 129 -3.23 9.54 -2.53
N ILE A 130 -3.05 8.81 -1.45
CA ILE A 130 -2.10 9.12 -0.40
C ILE A 130 -1.06 8.00 -0.37
N SER A 131 0.20 8.37 -0.17
CA SER A 131 1.37 7.51 -0.08
C SER A 131 2.19 7.85 1.16
N GLY A 132 3.33 7.22 1.32
CA GLY A 132 4.19 7.33 2.48
C GLY A 132 4.14 6.07 3.32
N ILE A 133 5.18 5.84 4.12
CA ILE A 133 5.34 4.60 4.89
C ILE A 133 4.10 4.27 5.72
N PRO A 134 3.52 5.21 6.52
CA PRO A 134 2.34 4.93 7.33
C PRO A 134 1.15 4.42 6.51
N VAL A 135 0.87 5.09 5.39
CA VAL A 135 -0.26 4.73 4.50
C VAL A 135 -0.01 3.38 3.83
N MET A 136 1.23 3.13 3.41
CA MET A 136 1.60 1.85 2.77
C MET A 136 1.50 0.68 3.75
N GLN A 137 1.85 0.86 5.02
CA GLN A 137 1.70 -0.15 6.06
C GLN A 137 0.22 -0.48 6.31
N LEU A 138 -0.66 0.51 6.26
CA LEU A 138 -2.10 0.33 6.43
C LEU A 138 -2.79 -0.25 5.18
N SER A 139 -2.17 -0.15 4.00
CA SER A 139 -2.82 -0.47 2.72
C SER A 139 -3.30 -1.92 2.60
N GLY A 140 -2.57 -2.88 3.16
CA GLY A 140 -2.97 -4.29 3.14
C GLY A 140 -4.25 -4.54 3.96
N ARG A 141 -4.39 -3.87 5.11
CA ARG A 141 -5.62 -3.91 5.91
C ARG A 141 -6.78 -3.25 5.17
N ALA A 142 -6.53 -2.09 4.56
CA ALA A 142 -7.54 -1.41 3.74
C ALA A 142 -8.04 -2.33 2.61
N ALA A 143 -7.14 -2.98 1.87
CA ALA A 143 -7.50 -3.92 0.81
C ALA A 143 -8.37 -5.09 1.33
N TYR A 144 -8.04 -5.63 2.50
CA TYR A 144 -8.80 -6.72 3.11
C TYR A 144 -10.23 -6.33 3.47
N TYR A 145 -10.41 -5.18 4.14
CA TYR A 145 -11.74 -4.73 4.56
C TYR A 145 -12.57 -4.24 3.37
N LEU A 146 -11.95 -3.53 2.41
CA LEU A 146 -12.62 -3.18 1.15
C LEU A 146 -13.08 -4.41 0.36
N GLY A 147 -12.27 -5.48 0.34
CA GLY A 147 -12.65 -6.76 -0.30
C GLY A 147 -13.86 -7.43 0.36
N LYS A 148 -14.13 -7.14 1.64
CA LYS A 148 -15.33 -7.59 2.36
C LYS A 148 -16.55 -6.70 2.12
N GLY A 149 -16.39 -5.55 1.48
CA GLY A 149 -17.46 -4.58 1.24
C GLY A 149 -17.56 -3.48 2.30
N ASP A 150 -16.64 -3.44 3.27
CA ASP A 150 -16.64 -2.43 4.32
C ASP A 150 -16.24 -1.06 3.75
N LYS A 151 -16.79 0.01 4.29
CA LYS A 151 -16.39 1.38 3.98
C LYS A 151 -15.09 1.71 4.71
N CYS A 152 -14.00 1.96 3.97
CA CYS A 152 -12.72 2.36 4.55
C CYS A 152 -12.52 3.87 4.50
N GLU A 153 -12.01 4.44 5.60
CA GLU A 153 -11.70 5.85 5.73
C GLU A 153 -10.32 6.06 6.36
N LEU A 154 -9.59 7.08 5.88
CA LEU A 154 -8.35 7.53 6.52
C LEU A 154 -8.65 8.79 7.33
N LYS A 155 -8.46 8.72 8.64
CA LYS A 155 -8.46 9.89 9.53
C LYS A 155 -7.01 10.33 9.73
N ILE A 156 -6.70 11.57 9.33
CA ILE A 156 -5.34 12.10 9.33
C ILE A 156 -5.27 13.24 10.31
N ASP A 157 -4.38 13.11 11.29
CA ASP A 157 -3.99 14.16 12.20
C ASP A 157 -2.65 14.75 11.74
N PHE A 158 -2.67 16.04 11.42
CA PHE A 158 -1.52 16.77 10.90
C PHE A 158 -0.64 17.40 11.98
N ILE A 159 -1.05 17.32 13.24
CA ILE A 159 -0.36 17.94 14.37
C ILE A 159 -0.35 16.96 15.57
N PRO A 160 0.15 15.73 15.35
CA PRO A 160 0.05 14.66 16.35
C PRO A 160 0.89 14.90 17.63
N GLU A 161 1.64 15.98 17.68
CA GLU A 161 2.42 16.40 18.85
C GLU A 161 1.61 17.23 19.82
N LEU A 162 0.47 17.81 19.38
CA LEU A 162 -0.42 18.58 20.25
C LEU A 162 -1.47 17.66 20.89
N SER A 163 -1.59 17.71 22.20
CA SER A 163 -2.71 17.09 22.90
C SER A 163 -4.03 17.84 22.61
N ASP A 164 -5.16 17.19 22.86
CA ASP A 164 -6.48 17.82 22.67
C ASP A 164 -6.65 19.09 23.54
N ASP A 165 -6.04 19.11 24.73
CA ASP A 165 -6.06 20.27 25.62
C ASP A 165 -5.18 21.41 25.09
N ASP A 166 -3.95 21.10 24.63
CA ASP A 166 -3.05 22.08 24.02
C ASP A 166 -3.65 22.65 22.73
N TRP A 167 -4.29 21.79 21.95
CA TRP A 167 -4.99 22.20 20.73
C TRP A 167 -6.12 23.16 21.02
N SER A 168 -6.93 22.88 22.04
CA SER A 168 -8.04 23.75 22.45
C SER A 168 -7.55 25.14 22.89
N GLY A 169 -6.44 25.20 23.63
CA GLY A 169 -5.80 26.46 24.02
C GLY A 169 -5.24 27.23 22.82
N GLU A 170 -4.56 26.57 21.89
CA GLU A 170 -4.03 27.21 20.68
C GLU A 170 -5.15 27.71 19.76
N LEU A 171 -6.22 26.94 19.64
CA LEU A 171 -7.42 27.34 18.88
C LEU A 171 -8.03 28.61 19.45
N GLN A 172 -8.26 28.67 20.78
CA GLN A 172 -8.81 29.85 21.44
C GLN A 172 -7.90 31.08 21.23
N ARG A 173 -6.60 30.93 21.44
CA ARG A 173 -5.62 32.00 21.23
C ARG A 173 -5.67 32.57 19.81
N ARG A 174 -5.84 31.71 18.80
CA ARG A 174 -5.95 32.13 17.38
C ARG A 174 -7.27 32.81 17.09
N MET A 175 -8.35 32.35 17.68
CA MET A 175 -9.66 32.98 17.56
C MET A 175 -9.66 34.39 18.15
N ASP A 176 -9.07 34.59 19.33
CA ASP A 176 -8.95 35.89 19.97
C ASP A 176 -8.13 36.86 19.11
N ASN A 177 -7.01 36.40 18.53
CA ASN A 177 -6.20 37.19 17.61
C ASN A 177 -6.95 37.52 16.32
N ALA A 178 -7.73 36.60 15.77
CA ALA A 178 -8.55 36.82 14.57
C ALA A 178 -9.64 37.87 14.82
N ALA A 179 -10.26 37.86 15.99
CA ALA A 179 -11.25 38.86 16.38
C ALA A 179 -10.68 40.29 16.46
N VAL A 180 -9.39 40.42 16.82
CA VAL A 180 -8.71 41.73 16.88
C VAL A 180 -8.28 42.22 15.50
N ASN A 181 -7.82 41.32 14.62
CA ASN A 181 -7.19 41.66 13.33
C ASN A 181 -8.15 41.66 12.13
N GLY A 182 -9.44 41.35 12.33
CA GLY A 182 -10.44 41.32 11.27
C GLY A 182 -10.52 39.98 10.54
N ASN A 183 -11.29 39.91 9.45
CA ASN A 183 -11.64 38.70 8.73
C ASN A 183 -10.44 37.88 8.24
N LEU A 184 -9.99 36.90 9.02
CA LEU A 184 -9.02 35.90 8.59
C LEU A 184 -9.74 34.77 7.85
N THR A 185 -9.19 34.36 6.72
CA THR A 185 -9.61 33.10 6.09
C THR A 185 -9.18 31.90 6.93
N LEU A 186 -9.86 30.77 6.80
CA LEU A 186 -9.49 29.54 7.50
C LEU A 186 -8.06 29.07 7.15
N ALA A 187 -7.62 29.37 5.93
CA ALA A 187 -6.25 29.06 5.50
C ALA A 187 -5.22 29.94 6.23
N GLU A 188 -5.49 31.23 6.43
CA GLU A 188 -4.64 32.14 7.21
C GLU A 188 -4.66 31.79 8.71
N PHE A 189 -5.81 31.36 9.22
CA PHE A 189 -5.94 30.86 10.59
C PHE A 189 -5.04 29.65 10.87
N ALA A 190 -4.85 28.76 9.88
CA ALA A 190 -4.03 27.56 9.98
C ALA A 190 -2.53 27.79 9.67
N LEU A 191 -2.10 29.03 9.33
CA LEU A 191 -0.70 29.34 9.07
C LEU A 191 0.19 29.02 10.29
N GLY A 192 1.33 28.39 10.02
CA GLY A 192 2.28 27.97 11.05
C GLY A 192 1.93 26.67 11.76
N LEU A 193 0.71 26.12 11.57
CA LEU A 193 0.32 24.81 12.07
C LEU A 193 0.55 23.71 11.03
N VAL A 194 0.10 23.97 9.81
CA VAL A 194 0.22 23.03 8.70
C VAL A 194 0.65 23.76 7.42
N HIS A 195 1.10 23.01 6.43
CA HIS A 195 1.43 23.59 5.13
C HIS A 195 0.19 24.29 4.51
N PRO A 196 0.31 25.50 3.90
CA PRO A 196 -0.83 26.27 3.38
C PRO A 196 -1.76 25.49 2.44
N LYS A 197 -1.22 24.60 1.61
CA LYS A 197 -2.04 23.74 0.73
C LYS A 197 -2.86 22.70 1.50
N ILE A 198 -2.37 22.21 2.65
CA ILE A 198 -3.15 21.34 3.54
C ILE A 198 -4.25 22.15 4.22
N ALA A 199 -3.92 23.34 4.72
CA ALA A 199 -4.92 24.25 5.26
C ALA A 199 -6.06 24.52 4.27
N SER A 200 -5.72 24.80 3.00
CA SER A 200 -6.71 25.00 1.93
C SER A 200 -7.54 23.75 1.64
N LEU A 201 -6.95 22.56 1.69
CA LEU A 201 -7.68 21.29 1.53
C LEU A 201 -8.69 21.09 2.65
N VAL A 202 -8.29 21.33 3.90
CA VAL A 202 -9.15 21.20 5.09
C VAL A 202 -10.27 22.25 5.05
N ALA A 203 -9.95 23.51 4.70
CA ALA A 203 -10.89 24.60 4.57
C ALA A 203 -11.98 24.28 3.52
N GLY A 204 -11.59 23.75 2.36
CA GLY A 204 -12.55 23.33 1.33
C GLY A 204 -13.52 22.24 1.80
N LYS A 205 -13.06 21.30 2.62
CA LYS A 205 -13.93 20.27 3.18
C LYS A 205 -14.89 20.81 4.24
N LEU A 206 -14.46 21.75 5.07
CA LEU A 206 -15.32 22.39 6.08
C LEU A 206 -16.41 23.26 5.43
N SER A 207 -16.10 23.95 4.33
CA SER A 207 -17.08 24.72 3.56
C SER A 207 -18.20 23.85 3.00
N LEU A 208 -17.88 22.67 2.46
CA LEU A 208 -18.86 21.71 1.97
C LEU A 208 -19.80 21.20 3.09
N VAL A 209 -19.29 21.02 4.30
CA VAL A 209 -20.11 20.62 5.47
C VAL A 209 -21.04 21.75 5.91
N ALA A 210 -20.62 23.01 5.80
CA ALA A 210 -21.45 24.16 6.16
C ALA A 210 -22.60 24.38 5.16
N GLU A 211 -22.38 24.11 3.87
CA GLU A 211 -23.41 24.23 2.83
C GLU A 211 -24.44 23.08 2.84
N SER A 212 -24.13 21.94 3.48
CA SER A 212 -25.00 20.75 3.54
C SER A 212 -25.95 20.75 4.77
N LYS A 213 -25.98 21.80 5.56
CA LYS A 213 -26.90 22.04 6.68
C LYS A 213 -27.93 23.11 6.35
#